data_71794ea1dd03a16e2f5e47dc5c73ff72
#
_entry.id   71794ea1dd03a16e2f5e47dc5c73ff72
#
_cell.length_a   1.000
_cell.length_b   1.000
_cell.length_c   1.000
_cell.angle_alpha   90.00
_cell.angle_beta   90.00
_cell.angle_gamma   90.00
#
_symmetry.space_group_name_H-M   'P 1'
#
loop_
_entity.id
_entity.type
_entity.pdbx_description
1 polymer ?
#
loop_
_entity_poly.entity_id
_entity_poly.type
_entity_poly.pdbx_seq_one_letter_code
_entity_poly.pdbx_strand_id
1 'polypeptide(L)'
;MPANKNALIRYKTIDNCLRNRYRRWTLDDLVDACSDALYDLEGIRKGVSVRTVQADLQMMRSDKLGYNAPIEVYEHKFYRYADATFSINNMPLSQNDYEVMQEAVDLLRQLEDFEQFTEMSDVVNRLQDHLAIARNHRKPIVHFDKVPNLKGLRLLNPLYNYIAHRQTLRISYQSFSAKEPITLVLCPHLLKEFRNRWFLFGSTADDMVLFNLPLDRIVKVETADEPYRDNPNFDAEHFFDDVIGVSKNVGDKPRTVMFWADDEQAGYISTKPLHPSQQVEDEHPEQGGCVFSIKVVLNFELYSVLMSYGPGIKVLSPQKVVRRMHNMTGKAHWLYREDKVKK
;
A
#
# COMPACT_ATOMS: atom_id res chain seq x y z
N MET A 1 22.95 -5.75 -9.39
CA MET A 1 23.28 -4.73 -8.36
C MET A 1 22.38 -3.54 -8.60
N PRO A 2 21.68 -2.99 -7.61
CA PRO A 2 20.91 -1.77 -7.83
C PRO A 2 21.87 -0.67 -8.28
N ALA A 3 21.56 -0.05 -9.42
CA ALA A 3 22.31 1.10 -9.88
C ALA A 3 22.19 2.21 -8.85
N ASN A 4 23.33 2.68 -8.32
CA ASN A 4 23.34 3.83 -7.42
C ASN A 4 22.71 5.01 -8.18
N LYS A 5 21.78 5.74 -7.55
CA LYS A 5 21.08 6.91 -8.13
C LYS A 5 22.04 7.88 -8.83
N ASN A 6 23.18 8.12 -8.21
CA ASN A 6 24.24 8.98 -8.76
C ASN A 6 24.89 8.41 -10.04
N ALA A 7 24.98 7.08 -10.17
CA ALA A 7 25.49 6.45 -11.40
C ALA A 7 24.50 6.63 -12.57
N LEU A 8 23.19 6.52 -12.31
CA LEU A 8 22.16 6.72 -13.32
C LEU A 8 22.17 8.16 -13.87
N ILE A 9 22.36 9.16 -12.99
CA ILE A 9 22.49 10.57 -13.38
C ILE A 9 23.69 10.72 -14.32
N ARG A 10 24.84 10.14 -13.99
CA ARG A 10 26.04 10.22 -14.83
C ARG A 10 25.84 9.51 -16.18
N TYR A 11 25.23 8.32 -16.22
CA TYR A 11 24.93 7.63 -17.48
C TYR A 11 24.04 8.47 -18.40
N LYS A 12 22.99 9.09 -17.87
CA LYS A 12 22.12 9.98 -18.64
C LYS A 12 22.84 11.23 -19.12
N THR A 13 23.74 11.80 -18.31
CA THR A 13 24.55 12.96 -18.69
C THR A 13 25.54 12.58 -19.81
N ILE A 14 26.24 11.45 -19.67
CA ILE A 14 27.15 10.95 -20.71
C ILE A 14 26.38 10.67 -22.01
N ASP A 15 25.20 10.05 -21.94
CA ASP A 15 24.34 9.82 -23.12
C ASP A 15 24.00 11.13 -23.84
N ASN A 16 23.55 12.14 -23.10
CA ASN A 16 23.23 13.45 -23.66
C ASN A 16 24.45 14.11 -24.31
N CYS A 17 25.64 13.99 -23.70
CA CYS A 17 26.89 14.50 -24.27
C CYS A 17 27.24 13.79 -25.57
N LEU A 18 27.24 12.45 -25.59
CA LEU A 18 27.64 11.63 -26.75
C LEU A 18 26.66 11.72 -27.92
N ARG A 19 25.40 12.04 -27.69
CA ARG A 19 24.38 12.34 -28.71
C ARG A 19 24.58 13.71 -29.38
N ASN A 20 25.14 14.65 -28.64
CA ASN A 20 25.38 16.01 -29.16
C ASN A 20 26.60 16.02 -30.10
N ARG A 21 26.36 15.95 -31.40
CA ARG A 21 27.39 15.95 -32.45
C ARG A 21 27.94 17.32 -32.83
N TYR A 22 27.32 18.35 -32.32
CA TYR A 22 27.80 19.75 -32.58
C TYR A 22 28.99 20.13 -31.71
N ARG A 23 29.26 19.35 -30.65
CA ARG A 23 30.41 19.51 -29.76
C ARG A 23 31.26 18.23 -29.75
N ARG A 24 32.56 18.40 -29.70
CA ARG A 24 33.51 17.30 -29.47
C ARG A 24 33.69 17.13 -27.98
N TRP A 25 33.60 15.91 -27.51
CA TRP A 25 33.62 15.57 -26.08
C TRP A 25 34.90 14.82 -25.76
N THR A 26 35.77 15.43 -24.93
CA THR A 26 36.93 14.75 -24.32
C THR A 26 36.50 14.06 -23.03
N LEU A 27 37.40 13.24 -22.45
CA LEU A 27 37.14 12.60 -21.15
C LEU A 27 36.94 13.63 -20.05
N ASP A 28 37.74 14.72 -20.05
CA ASP A 28 37.64 15.80 -19.07
C ASP A 28 36.31 16.56 -19.22
N ASP A 29 35.86 16.84 -20.43
CA ASP A 29 34.54 17.43 -20.66
C ASP A 29 33.40 16.57 -20.11
N LEU A 30 33.50 15.25 -20.20
CA LEU A 30 32.51 14.31 -19.65
C LEU A 30 32.54 14.30 -18.12
N VAL A 31 33.74 14.45 -17.52
CA VAL A 31 33.93 14.56 -16.08
C VAL A 31 33.27 15.83 -15.55
N ASP A 32 33.52 16.95 -16.22
CA ASP A 32 32.93 18.25 -15.84
C ASP A 32 31.39 18.19 -15.97
N ALA A 33 30.86 17.75 -17.11
CA ALA A 33 29.42 17.62 -17.32
C ALA A 33 28.73 16.72 -16.25
N CYS A 34 29.37 15.61 -15.88
CA CYS A 34 28.86 14.72 -14.84
C CYS A 34 28.91 15.36 -13.44
N SER A 35 29.95 16.16 -13.18
CA SER A 35 30.12 16.90 -11.92
C SER A 35 29.05 17.98 -11.77
N ASP A 36 28.82 18.75 -12.84
CA ASP A 36 27.78 19.79 -12.88
C ASP A 36 26.38 19.19 -12.70
N ALA A 37 26.06 18.10 -13.41
CA ALA A 37 24.76 17.45 -13.30
C ALA A 37 24.50 16.89 -11.89
N LEU A 38 25.51 16.34 -11.20
CA LEU A 38 25.37 15.87 -9.82
C LEU A 38 25.25 17.02 -8.83
N TYR A 39 25.90 18.16 -9.09
CA TYR A 39 25.72 19.34 -8.29
C TYR A 39 24.31 19.92 -8.41
N ASP A 40 23.81 20.04 -9.63
CA ASP A 40 22.49 20.62 -9.90
C ASP A 40 21.34 19.76 -9.37
N LEU A 41 21.44 18.44 -9.50
CA LEU A 41 20.35 17.50 -9.15
C LEU A 41 20.39 17.00 -7.70
N GLU A 42 21.58 16.85 -7.11
CA GLU A 42 21.77 16.23 -5.79
C GLU A 42 22.55 17.14 -4.81
N GLY A 43 22.98 18.32 -5.23
CA GLY A 43 23.75 19.24 -4.40
C GLY A 43 25.17 18.74 -4.04
N ILE A 44 25.70 17.74 -4.78
CA ILE A 44 26.98 17.11 -4.49
C ILE A 44 28.10 18.03 -4.98
N ARG A 45 28.81 18.70 -4.04
CA ARG A 45 29.90 19.59 -4.33
C ARG A 45 31.23 18.91 -4.66
N LYS A 46 31.39 17.63 -4.31
CA LYS A 46 32.57 16.82 -4.61
C LYS A 46 32.45 16.33 -6.04
N GLY A 47 33.23 16.91 -6.97
CA GLY A 47 33.23 16.52 -8.38
C GLY A 47 33.47 15.03 -8.62
N VAL A 48 33.22 14.57 -9.83
CA VAL A 48 33.42 13.20 -10.27
C VAL A 48 34.87 12.98 -10.68
N SER A 49 35.48 11.85 -10.33
CA SER A 49 36.86 11.53 -10.78
C SER A 49 36.88 11.00 -12.20
N VAL A 50 37.98 11.23 -12.91
CA VAL A 50 38.25 10.65 -14.24
C VAL A 50 38.07 9.12 -14.23
N ARG A 51 38.57 8.45 -13.19
CA ARG A 51 38.44 6.99 -13.02
C ARG A 51 36.97 6.53 -12.93
N THR A 52 36.11 7.34 -12.32
CA THR A 52 34.67 7.03 -12.20
C THR A 52 34.01 7.10 -13.58
N VAL A 53 34.27 8.16 -14.36
CA VAL A 53 33.69 8.31 -15.72
C VAL A 53 34.21 7.24 -16.68
N GLN A 54 35.50 6.87 -16.57
CA GLN A 54 36.04 5.74 -17.34
C GLN A 54 35.33 4.41 -17.02
N ALA A 55 35.08 4.16 -15.71
CA ALA A 55 34.34 2.96 -15.30
C ALA A 55 32.89 3.00 -15.80
N ASP A 56 32.25 4.18 -15.76
CA ASP A 56 30.91 4.41 -16.29
C ASP A 56 30.85 4.13 -17.82
N LEU A 57 31.80 4.65 -18.58
CA LEU A 57 31.90 4.37 -20.03
C LEU A 57 32.10 2.88 -20.33
N GLN A 58 32.92 2.17 -19.55
CA GLN A 58 33.09 0.73 -19.67
C GLN A 58 31.79 -0.02 -19.32
N MET A 59 31.09 0.41 -18.28
CA MET A 59 29.83 -0.16 -17.87
C MET A 59 28.75 0.04 -18.96
N MET A 60 28.68 1.23 -19.56
CA MET A 60 27.75 1.53 -20.65
C MET A 60 28.06 0.70 -21.92
N ARG A 61 29.32 0.39 -22.19
CA ARG A 61 29.73 -0.49 -23.32
C ARG A 61 29.42 -1.95 -23.03
N SER A 62 29.32 -2.34 -21.77
CA SER A 62 29.11 -3.74 -21.39
C SER A 62 27.65 -4.15 -21.44
N ASP A 63 27.45 -5.47 -21.51
CA ASP A 63 26.12 -6.09 -21.43
C ASP A 63 25.50 -6.09 -20.01
N LYS A 64 26.30 -5.73 -18.99
CA LYS A 64 25.90 -5.83 -17.58
C LYS A 64 24.67 -4.99 -17.18
N LEU A 65 24.46 -3.87 -17.85
CA LEU A 65 23.29 -3.01 -17.71
C LEU A 65 22.37 -3.06 -18.94
N GLY A 66 22.67 -3.95 -19.87
CA GLY A 66 21.94 -4.09 -21.12
C GLY A 66 22.17 -2.96 -22.13
N TYR A 67 23.00 -1.95 -21.82
CA TYR A 67 23.16 -0.79 -22.72
C TYR A 67 23.89 -1.13 -24.01
N ASN A 68 24.94 -1.98 -23.97
CA ASN A 68 25.76 -2.29 -25.14
C ASN A 68 26.08 -1.05 -26.00
N ALA A 69 26.32 0.08 -25.35
CA ALA A 69 26.42 1.36 -25.99
C ALA A 69 27.60 1.41 -26.96
N PRO A 70 27.39 1.74 -28.25
CA PRO A 70 28.42 1.74 -29.29
C PRO A 70 29.29 3.00 -29.17
N ILE A 71 29.97 3.14 -28.02
CA ILE A 71 30.84 4.28 -27.75
C ILE A 71 32.20 4.05 -28.41
N GLU A 72 32.57 4.94 -29.30
CA GLU A 72 33.90 4.94 -29.98
C GLU A 72 34.74 6.14 -29.55
N VAL A 73 36.06 5.97 -29.64
CA VAL A 73 37.03 7.05 -29.47
C VAL A 73 37.61 7.38 -30.83
N TYR A 74 37.51 8.61 -31.28
CA TYR A 74 38.08 9.10 -32.52
C TYR A 74 39.11 10.20 -32.26
N GLU A 75 40.03 10.36 -33.21
CA GLU A 75 41.17 11.29 -33.04
C GLU A 75 41.93 11.10 -31.69
N HIS A 76 41.96 9.87 -31.19
CA HIS A 76 42.63 9.43 -29.96
C HIS A 76 42.18 10.07 -28.63
N LYS A 77 41.20 10.98 -28.64
CA LYS A 77 40.79 11.70 -27.45
C LYS A 77 39.31 12.08 -27.34
N PHE A 78 38.55 11.97 -28.44
CA PHE A 78 37.13 12.37 -28.42
C PHE A 78 36.21 11.14 -28.39
N TYR A 79 35.13 11.26 -27.65
CA TYR A 79 34.12 10.23 -27.45
C TYR A 79 32.86 10.58 -28.23
N ARG A 80 32.22 9.60 -28.85
CA ARG A 80 30.89 9.69 -29.48
C ARG A 80 30.22 8.32 -29.60
N TYR A 81 28.95 8.29 -29.92
CA TYR A 81 28.34 7.07 -30.42
C TYR A 81 28.68 6.83 -31.89
N ALA A 82 29.02 5.58 -32.23
CA ALA A 82 29.21 5.14 -33.63
C ALA A 82 27.88 5.25 -34.40
N ASP A 83 26.73 4.89 -33.74
CA ASP A 83 25.40 5.09 -34.28
C ASP A 83 24.82 6.44 -33.80
N ALA A 84 24.44 7.28 -34.77
CA ALA A 84 23.88 8.61 -34.50
C ALA A 84 22.53 8.60 -33.84
N THR A 85 21.76 7.53 -33.99
CA THR A 85 20.39 7.37 -33.48
C THR A 85 20.37 6.72 -32.12
N PHE A 86 21.49 6.18 -31.65
CA PHE A 86 21.61 5.50 -30.39
C PHE A 86 21.39 6.43 -29.19
N SER A 87 20.64 5.95 -28.21
CA SER A 87 20.52 6.51 -26.88
C SER A 87 20.22 5.41 -25.89
N ILE A 88 20.77 5.49 -24.68
CA ILE A 88 20.41 4.57 -23.60
C ILE A 88 18.93 4.69 -23.18
N ASN A 89 18.29 5.82 -23.50
CA ASN A 89 16.86 6.03 -23.25
C ASN A 89 15.95 5.38 -24.32
N ASN A 90 16.50 5.03 -25.49
CA ASN A 90 15.76 4.43 -26.60
C ASN A 90 16.00 2.91 -26.71
N MET A 91 16.62 2.30 -25.71
CA MET A 91 16.82 0.85 -25.74
C MET A 91 15.49 0.13 -25.73
N PRO A 92 15.27 -0.82 -26.64
CA PRO A 92 14.15 -1.73 -26.51
C PRO A 92 14.30 -2.48 -25.20
N LEU A 93 13.21 -2.56 -24.43
CA LEU A 93 13.14 -3.38 -23.24
C LEU A 93 13.58 -4.81 -23.59
N SER A 94 14.39 -5.44 -22.75
CA SER A 94 14.75 -6.83 -22.95
C SER A 94 13.50 -7.72 -22.83
N GLN A 95 13.54 -8.92 -23.38
CA GLN A 95 12.43 -9.89 -23.24
C GLN A 95 12.10 -10.13 -21.76
N ASN A 96 13.11 -10.19 -20.90
CA ASN A 96 12.94 -10.33 -19.46
C ASN A 96 12.24 -9.11 -18.81
N ASP A 97 12.56 -7.89 -19.27
CA ASP A 97 11.90 -6.67 -18.79
C ASP A 97 10.42 -6.66 -19.17
N TYR A 98 10.10 -7.12 -20.39
CA TYR A 98 8.72 -7.30 -20.84
C TYR A 98 7.98 -8.32 -19.97
N GLU A 99 8.60 -9.44 -19.62
CA GLU A 99 7.98 -10.47 -18.77
C GLU A 99 7.71 -9.93 -17.37
N VAL A 100 8.68 -9.26 -16.75
CA VAL A 100 8.53 -8.65 -15.43
C VAL A 100 7.48 -7.54 -15.43
N MET A 101 7.45 -6.69 -16.45
CA MET A 101 6.42 -5.66 -16.60
C MET A 101 5.03 -6.27 -16.82
N GLN A 102 4.92 -7.33 -17.59
CA GLN A 102 3.66 -8.05 -17.80
C GLN A 102 3.14 -8.66 -16.48
N GLU A 103 4.02 -9.29 -15.71
CA GLU A 103 3.66 -9.82 -14.38
C GLU A 103 3.19 -8.72 -13.43
N ALA A 104 3.88 -7.58 -13.42
CA ALA A 104 3.49 -6.44 -12.61
C ALA A 104 2.11 -5.87 -13.03
N VAL A 105 1.86 -5.76 -14.33
CA VAL A 105 0.57 -5.32 -14.88
C VAL A 105 -0.53 -6.32 -14.54
N ASP A 106 -0.26 -7.63 -14.65
CA ASP A 106 -1.24 -8.68 -14.33
C ASP A 106 -1.56 -8.68 -12.82
N LEU A 107 -0.59 -8.37 -11.94
CA LEU A 107 -0.82 -8.18 -10.50
C LEU A 107 -1.64 -6.90 -10.23
N LEU A 108 -1.29 -5.78 -10.87
CA LEU A 108 -2.03 -4.52 -10.72
C LEU A 108 -3.49 -4.67 -11.18
N ARG A 109 -3.74 -5.44 -12.24
CA ARG A 109 -5.11 -5.76 -12.68
C ARG A 109 -5.93 -6.52 -11.64
N GLN A 110 -5.31 -7.36 -10.83
CA GLN A 110 -6.04 -8.07 -9.80
C GLN A 110 -6.45 -7.17 -8.63
N LEU A 111 -5.82 -5.99 -8.54
CA LEU A 111 -6.23 -4.89 -7.68
C LEU A 111 -7.31 -4.01 -8.35
N GLU A 112 -7.98 -4.49 -9.41
CA GLU A 112 -8.98 -3.74 -10.22
C GLU A 112 -10.25 -3.34 -9.46
N ASP A 113 -10.47 -3.79 -8.22
CA ASP A 113 -11.41 -3.13 -7.32
C ASP A 113 -11.04 -1.67 -7.05
N PHE A 114 -9.80 -1.28 -7.43
CA PHE A 114 -9.30 0.09 -7.54
C PHE A 114 -9.48 0.72 -8.96
N GLU A 115 -10.32 0.16 -9.82
CA GLU A 115 -10.73 0.79 -11.11
C GLU A 115 -11.23 2.24 -10.95
N GLN A 116 -11.54 2.60 -9.73
CA GLN A 116 -11.93 3.94 -9.36
C GLN A 116 -10.76 4.95 -9.37
N PHE A 117 -9.52 4.50 -9.38
CA PHE A 117 -8.36 5.34 -9.65
C PHE A 117 -8.14 5.43 -11.17
N THR A 118 -8.96 6.25 -11.83
CA THR A 118 -8.98 6.40 -13.30
C THR A 118 -7.58 6.66 -13.88
N GLU A 119 -6.78 7.46 -13.19
CA GLU A 119 -5.39 7.75 -13.61
C GLU A 119 -4.49 6.51 -13.56
N MET A 120 -4.67 5.63 -12.57
CA MET A 120 -3.92 4.38 -12.47
C MET A 120 -4.38 3.38 -13.53
N SER A 121 -5.70 3.27 -13.77
CA SER A 121 -6.25 2.45 -14.85
C SER A 121 -5.75 2.92 -16.21
N ASP A 122 -5.67 4.23 -16.46
CA ASP A 122 -5.12 4.79 -17.69
C ASP A 122 -3.62 4.51 -17.85
N VAL A 123 -2.84 4.53 -16.78
CA VAL A 123 -1.42 4.14 -16.79
C VAL A 123 -1.27 2.65 -17.05
N VAL A 124 -2.06 1.82 -16.37
CA VAL A 124 -2.07 0.35 -16.56
C VAL A 124 -2.48 0.02 -18.00
N ASN A 125 -3.52 0.64 -18.54
CA ASN A 125 -3.96 0.44 -19.92
C ASN A 125 -2.90 0.89 -20.93
N ARG A 126 -2.25 2.04 -20.72
CA ARG A 126 -1.12 2.49 -21.57
C ARG A 126 0.07 1.56 -21.51
N LEU A 127 0.42 1.07 -20.32
CA LEU A 127 1.48 0.05 -20.18
C LEU A 127 1.12 -1.23 -20.92
N GLN A 128 -0.15 -1.63 -20.87
CA GLN A 128 -0.64 -2.80 -21.62
C GLN A 128 -0.60 -2.61 -23.13
N ASP A 129 -1.00 -1.44 -23.63
CA ASP A 129 -0.93 -1.13 -25.05
C ASP A 129 0.51 -1.21 -25.56
N HIS A 130 1.48 -0.75 -24.76
CA HIS A 130 2.90 -0.93 -25.07
C HIS A 130 3.37 -2.38 -24.98
N LEU A 131 2.80 -3.20 -24.08
CA LEU A 131 3.12 -4.61 -23.90
C LEU A 131 2.30 -5.53 -24.82
N ALA A 132 1.15 -5.06 -25.34
CA ALA A 132 0.21 -5.84 -26.17
C ALA A 132 0.79 -6.31 -27.52
N ILE A 133 1.93 -5.77 -27.95
CA ILE A 133 2.66 -6.22 -29.13
C ILE A 133 3.26 -7.63 -28.93
N ALA A 134 3.34 -8.12 -27.67
CA ALA A 134 3.86 -9.45 -27.32
C ALA A 134 2.77 -10.37 -26.71
N ARG A 135 1.59 -10.47 -27.33
CA ARG A 135 0.45 -11.22 -26.78
C ARG A 135 0.68 -12.73 -26.71
N ASN A 136 0.77 -13.24 -25.47
CA ASN A 136 0.28 -14.56 -25.12
C ASN A 136 -0.75 -14.39 -23.99
N HIS A 137 -2.01 -14.76 -24.23
CA HIS A 137 -3.08 -14.78 -23.22
C HIS A 137 -2.74 -15.82 -22.16
N ARG A 138 -1.98 -15.43 -21.14
CA ARG A 138 -1.74 -16.27 -19.96
C ARG A 138 -2.98 -16.20 -19.05
N LYS A 139 -3.42 -17.35 -18.53
CA LYS A 139 -4.43 -17.38 -17.49
C LYS A 139 -3.85 -16.76 -16.22
N PRO A 140 -4.66 -16.03 -15.42
CA PRO A 140 -4.17 -15.48 -14.15
C PRO A 140 -3.65 -16.61 -13.25
N ILE A 141 -2.42 -16.45 -12.75
CA ILE A 141 -1.74 -17.41 -11.86
C ILE A 141 -2.01 -17.07 -10.39
N VAL A 142 -2.27 -15.79 -10.10
CA VAL A 142 -2.61 -15.28 -8.76
C VAL A 142 -4.08 -14.86 -8.78
N HIS A 143 -4.82 -15.15 -7.73
CA HIS A 143 -6.21 -14.73 -7.57
C HIS A 143 -6.40 -14.12 -6.18
N PHE A 144 -6.87 -12.89 -6.12
CA PHE A 144 -7.28 -12.22 -4.88
C PHE A 144 -8.78 -12.41 -4.68
N ASP A 145 -9.18 -12.55 -3.42
CA ASP A 145 -10.59 -12.61 -3.06
C ASP A 145 -11.27 -11.28 -3.36
N LYS A 146 -12.35 -11.32 -4.16
CA LYS A 146 -13.09 -10.14 -4.59
C LYS A 146 -14.53 -10.24 -4.12
N VAL A 147 -15.03 -9.17 -3.53
CA VAL A 147 -16.45 -9.04 -3.20
C VAL A 147 -17.15 -8.28 -4.32
N PRO A 148 -17.89 -8.95 -5.20
CA PRO A 148 -18.59 -8.28 -6.28
C PRO A 148 -19.66 -7.32 -5.72
N ASN A 149 -19.83 -6.17 -6.38
CA ASN A 149 -20.84 -5.16 -6.03
C ASN A 149 -20.68 -4.53 -4.64
N LEU A 150 -19.46 -4.38 -4.15
CA LEU A 150 -19.20 -3.66 -2.92
C LEU A 150 -19.67 -2.20 -3.03
N LYS A 151 -20.63 -1.82 -2.17
CA LYS A 151 -21.17 -0.45 -2.18
C LYS A 151 -20.13 0.54 -1.65
N GLY A 152 -20.11 1.75 -2.25
CA GLY A 152 -19.26 2.84 -1.79
C GLY A 152 -17.91 2.92 -2.49
N LEU A 153 -17.48 1.92 -3.29
CA LEU A 153 -16.20 1.96 -4.02
C LEU A 153 -16.08 3.20 -4.91
N ARG A 154 -17.18 3.62 -5.56
CA ARG A 154 -17.22 4.84 -6.40
C ARG A 154 -16.78 6.11 -5.67
N LEU A 155 -16.77 6.10 -4.34
CA LEU A 155 -16.36 7.24 -3.53
C LEU A 155 -14.86 7.25 -3.24
N LEU A 156 -14.12 6.16 -3.51
CA LEU A 156 -12.70 6.06 -3.18
C LEU A 156 -11.86 7.14 -3.86
N ASN A 157 -11.96 7.25 -5.19
CA ASN A 157 -11.19 8.23 -5.95
C ASN A 157 -11.54 9.69 -5.58
N PRO A 158 -12.81 10.10 -5.55
CA PRO A 158 -13.18 11.43 -5.07
C PRO A 158 -12.66 11.72 -3.66
N LEU A 159 -12.84 10.79 -2.72
CA LEU A 159 -12.38 10.97 -1.34
C LEU A 159 -10.87 11.02 -1.22
N TYR A 160 -10.14 10.19 -1.97
CA TYR A 160 -8.68 10.27 -2.05
C TYR A 160 -8.22 11.67 -2.48
N ASN A 161 -8.82 12.20 -3.55
CA ASN A 161 -8.50 13.53 -4.05
C ASN A 161 -8.83 14.63 -3.04
N TYR A 162 -9.95 14.54 -2.35
CA TYR A 162 -10.30 15.49 -1.29
C TYR A 162 -9.32 15.46 -0.11
N ILE A 163 -8.86 14.27 0.28
CA ILE A 163 -7.82 14.13 1.32
C ILE A 163 -6.49 14.71 0.84
N ALA A 164 -6.06 14.37 -0.38
CA ALA A 164 -4.79 14.85 -0.95
C ALA A 164 -4.74 16.38 -1.09
N HIS A 165 -5.87 17.00 -1.43
CA HIS A 165 -6.01 18.45 -1.56
C HIS A 165 -6.46 19.15 -0.28
N ARG A 166 -6.58 18.43 0.85
CA ARG A 166 -6.96 18.97 2.17
C ARG A 166 -8.28 19.76 2.11
N GLN A 167 -9.30 19.18 1.52
CA GLN A 167 -10.61 19.80 1.36
C GLN A 167 -11.58 19.35 2.44
N THR A 168 -12.26 20.29 3.08
CA THR A 168 -13.34 20.02 4.02
C THR A 168 -14.59 19.55 3.26
N LEU A 169 -15.28 18.56 3.82
CA LEU A 169 -16.40 17.90 3.15
C LEU A 169 -17.70 18.02 3.96
N ARG A 170 -18.79 18.20 3.24
CA ARG A 170 -20.16 18.02 3.74
C ARG A 170 -20.64 16.65 3.32
N ILE A 171 -20.83 15.75 4.29
CA ILE A 171 -21.17 14.35 4.06
C ILE A 171 -22.57 14.06 4.57
N SER A 172 -23.45 13.58 3.71
CA SER A 172 -24.73 12.99 4.09
C SER A 172 -24.53 11.51 4.37
N TYR A 173 -24.75 11.10 5.62
CA TYR A 173 -24.48 9.76 6.11
C TYR A 173 -25.72 9.13 6.73
N GLN A 174 -26.02 7.87 6.40
CA GLN A 174 -27.16 7.14 6.93
C GLN A 174 -26.73 5.79 7.51
N SER A 175 -26.75 5.65 8.84
CA SER A 175 -26.53 4.35 9.48
C SER A 175 -27.68 3.39 9.18
N PHE A 176 -27.43 2.08 9.25
CA PHE A 176 -28.49 1.08 8.98
C PHE A 176 -29.68 1.15 9.93
N SER A 177 -29.50 1.73 11.12
CA SER A 177 -30.58 1.92 12.11
C SER A 177 -31.29 3.26 12.01
N ALA A 178 -30.75 4.21 11.24
CA ALA A 178 -31.30 5.53 11.10
C ALA A 178 -32.41 5.58 10.02
N LYS A 179 -33.53 6.26 10.32
CA LYS A 179 -34.61 6.47 9.35
C LYS A 179 -34.25 7.51 8.30
N GLU A 180 -33.47 8.51 8.69
CA GLU A 180 -33.06 9.63 7.83
C GLU A 180 -31.54 9.82 7.89
N PRO A 181 -30.92 10.33 6.82
CA PRO A 181 -29.51 10.65 6.83
C PRO A 181 -29.23 11.88 7.69
N ILE A 182 -28.06 11.90 8.32
CA ILE A 182 -27.50 13.07 9.01
C ILE A 182 -26.48 13.75 8.12
N THR A 183 -26.29 15.04 8.30
CA THR A 183 -25.26 15.82 7.62
C THR A 183 -24.12 16.12 8.56
N LEU A 184 -22.89 15.78 8.17
CA LEU A 184 -21.66 16.02 8.93
C LEU A 184 -20.75 16.92 8.08
N VAL A 185 -20.08 17.89 8.72
CA VAL A 185 -18.99 18.65 8.11
C VAL A 185 -17.69 18.16 8.70
N LEU A 186 -16.84 17.56 7.85
CA LEU A 186 -15.64 16.87 8.28
C LEU A 186 -14.42 17.26 7.44
N CYS A 187 -13.27 17.33 8.12
CA CYS A 187 -11.95 17.30 7.49
C CYS A 187 -11.55 15.82 7.32
N PRO A 188 -11.49 15.28 6.10
CA PRO A 188 -11.14 13.89 5.86
C PRO A 188 -9.63 13.68 6.02
N HIS A 189 -9.21 12.59 6.67
CA HIS A 189 -7.80 12.33 6.98
C HIS A 189 -7.26 11.06 6.35
N LEU A 190 -8.06 9.97 6.30
CA LEU A 190 -7.59 8.66 5.88
C LEU A 190 -8.71 7.81 5.30
N LEU A 191 -8.38 7.04 4.27
CA LEU A 191 -9.17 5.90 3.80
C LEU A 191 -8.52 4.61 4.28
N LYS A 192 -9.29 3.77 4.98
CA LYS A 192 -8.81 2.47 5.49
C LYS A 192 -9.71 1.34 5.03
N GLU A 193 -9.08 0.29 4.52
CA GLU A 193 -9.76 -0.97 4.21
C GLU A 193 -9.69 -1.91 5.41
N PHE A 194 -10.80 -2.61 5.69
CA PHE A 194 -10.84 -3.74 6.60
C PHE A 194 -11.89 -4.76 6.16
N ARG A 195 -11.48 -5.99 5.91
CA ARG A 195 -12.33 -7.11 5.46
C ARG A 195 -13.20 -6.73 4.25
N ASN A 196 -12.56 -6.21 3.23
CA ASN A 196 -13.18 -5.77 1.97
C ASN A 196 -14.21 -4.63 2.14
N ARG A 197 -14.21 -3.91 3.27
CA ARG A 197 -15.03 -2.69 3.46
C ARG A 197 -14.13 -1.49 3.67
N TRP A 198 -14.45 -0.42 2.98
CA TRP A 198 -13.73 0.84 3.08
C TRP A 198 -14.37 1.79 4.07
N PHE A 199 -13.53 2.54 4.76
CA PHE A 199 -13.89 3.49 5.80
C PHE A 199 -13.19 4.82 5.56
N LEU A 200 -13.94 5.91 5.72
CA LEU A 200 -13.39 7.25 5.77
C LEU A 200 -13.20 7.67 7.23
N PHE A 201 -11.98 8.02 7.59
CA PHE A 201 -11.69 8.69 8.85
C PHE A 201 -11.59 10.17 8.63
N GLY A 202 -12.31 10.95 9.41
CA GLY A 202 -12.31 12.40 9.36
C GLY A 202 -12.77 12.99 10.69
N SER A 203 -12.43 14.23 10.96
CA SER A 203 -12.83 14.92 12.18
C SER A 203 -13.63 16.19 11.88
N THR A 204 -14.52 16.56 12.79
CA THR A 204 -15.16 17.87 12.77
C THR A 204 -14.09 18.97 12.90
N ALA A 205 -14.34 20.12 12.26
CA ALA A 205 -13.42 21.25 12.29
C ALA A 205 -13.41 21.98 13.64
N ASP A 206 -14.49 21.88 14.40
CA ASP A 206 -14.70 22.66 15.63
C ASP A 206 -14.15 21.95 16.88
N ASP A 207 -14.62 20.74 17.15
CA ASP A 207 -14.31 19.99 18.38
C ASP A 207 -13.37 18.80 18.16
N MET A 208 -12.87 18.62 16.94
CA MET A 208 -11.92 17.57 16.55
C MET A 208 -12.40 16.14 16.85
N VAL A 209 -13.73 15.94 16.92
CA VAL A 209 -14.29 14.60 17.10
C VAL A 209 -13.99 13.75 15.87
N LEU A 210 -13.33 12.62 16.09
CA LEU A 210 -12.97 11.67 15.03
C LEU A 210 -14.16 10.76 14.70
N PHE A 211 -14.52 10.74 13.43
CA PHE A 211 -15.55 9.86 12.86
C PHE A 211 -14.92 8.75 12.04
N ASN A 212 -15.55 7.58 12.10
CA ASN A 212 -15.27 6.42 11.28
C ASN A 212 -16.53 6.12 10.44
N LEU A 213 -16.51 6.47 9.17
CA LEU A 213 -17.65 6.38 8.28
C LEU A 213 -17.44 5.29 7.23
N PRO A 214 -18.14 4.13 7.33
CA PRO A 214 -18.17 3.15 6.24
C PRO A 214 -18.71 3.78 4.94
N LEU A 215 -17.99 3.61 3.83
CA LEU A 215 -18.32 4.24 2.55
C LEU A 215 -19.67 3.75 1.98
N ASP A 216 -20.07 2.53 2.30
CA ASP A 216 -21.35 1.94 1.88
C ASP A 216 -22.57 2.63 2.50
N ARG A 217 -22.38 3.49 3.49
CA ARG A 217 -23.42 4.25 4.19
C ARG A 217 -23.36 5.75 3.89
N ILE A 218 -22.43 6.18 3.08
CA ILE A 218 -22.34 7.57 2.61
C ILE A 218 -23.32 7.73 1.45
N VAL A 219 -24.26 8.63 1.60
CA VAL A 219 -25.31 8.92 0.61
C VAL A 219 -24.82 9.96 -0.39
N LYS A 220 -24.19 11.04 0.11
CA LYS A 220 -23.70 12.17 -0.70
C LYS A 220 -22.45 12.76 -0.08
N VAL A 221 -21.55 13.25 -0.93
CA VAL A 221 -20.33 13.99 -0.54
C VAL A 221 -20.28 15.26 -1.39
N GLU A 222 -20.04 16.39 -0.74
CA GLU A 222 -19.84 17.70 -1.36
C GLU A 222 -18.69 18.41 -0.66
N THR A 223 -18.04 19.33 -1.32
CA THR A 223 -17.07 20.22 -0.69
C THR A 223 -17.79 21.21 0.22
N ALA A 224 -17.14 21.61 1.29
CA ALA A 224 -17.60 22.61 2.23
C ALA A 224 -16.64 23.80 2.25
N ASP A 225 -17.18 25.00 2.55
CA ASP A 225 -16.38 26.24 2.57
C ASP A 225 -15.56 26.41 3.85
N GLU A 226 -15.81 25.57 4.86
CA GLU A 226 -15.10 25.58 6.13
C GLU A 226 -13.63 25.23 5.95
N PRO A 227 -12.70 25.92 6.64
CA PRO A 227 -11.27 25.69 6.49
C PRO A 227 -10.89 24.27 6.97
N TYR A 228 -10.03 23.61 6.20
CA TYR A 228 -9.48 22.31 6.62
C TYR A 228 -8.57 22.45 7.83
N ARG A 229 -8.71 21.53 8.78
CA ARG A 229 -7.88 21.44 9.98
C ARG A 229 -7.41 20.00 10.19
N ASP A 230 -6.11 19.84 10.48
CA ASP A 230 -5.57 18.56 10.93
C ASP A 230 -6.05 18.27 12.35
N ASN A 231 -6.30 17.01 12.64
CA ASN A 231 -6.61 16.58 13.99
C ASN A 231 -5.31 16.19 14.72
N PRO A 232 -4.85 16.96 15.73
CA PRO A 232 -3.59 16.68 16.43
C PRO A 232 -3.62 15.38 17.24
N ASN A 233 -4.81 14.82 17.47
CA ASN A 233 -5.00 13.57 18.21
C ASN A 233 -5.14 12.35 17.29
N PHE A 234 -5.02 12.53 15.98
CA PHE A 234 -5.12 11.47 15.00
C PHE A 234 -3.83 11.39 14.17
N ASP A 235 -2.99 10.42 14.50
CA ASP A 235 -1.85 10.02 13.70
C ASP A 235 -2.25 8.83 12.83
N ALA A 236 -2.43 9.05 11.53
CA ALA A 236 -2.89 8.04 10.59
C ALA A 236 -1.94 6.82 10.51
N GLU A 237 -0.65 7.00 10.77
CA GLU A 237 0.37 5.96 10.71
C GLU A 237 0.30 5.03 11.93
N HIS A 238 0.12 5.59 13.13
CA HIS A 238 0.18 4.83 14.39
C HIS A 238 -1.17 4.60 15.09
N PHE A 239 -2.24 5.25 14.61
CA PHE A 239 -3.55 5.17 15.28
C PHE A 239 -4.08 3.75 15.41
N PHE A 240 -3.69 2.86 14.50
CA PHE A 240 -4.20 1.49 14.42
C PHE A 240 -3.23 0.43 14.95
N ASP A 241 -2.08 0.82 15.52
CA ASP A 241 -1.04 -0.12 15.99
C ASP A 241 -1.51 -1.02 17.14
N ASP A 242 -2.55 -0.61 17.85
CA ASP A 242 -3.14 -1.36 18.97
C ASP A 242 -4.60 -1.78 18.72
N VAL A 243 -5.02 -1.88 17.44
CA VAL A 243 -6.42 -2.15 17.07
C VAL A 243 -6.53 -3.31 16.10
N ILE A 244 -7.43 -4.25 16.40
CA ILE A 244 -7.95 -5.17 15.39
C ILE A 244 -9.14 -4.46 14.72
N GLY A 245 -8.99 -4.16 13.42
CA GLY A 245 -10.04 -3.51 12.64
C GLY A 245 -9.96 -1.98 12.61
N VAL A 246 -11.10 -1.34 12.76
CA VAL A 246 -11.27 0.10 12.48
C VAL A 246 -12.00 0.87 13.60
N SER A 247 -12.55 0.18 14.59
CA SER A 247 -13.33 0.81 15.67
C SER A 247 -12.45 1.14 16.87
N LYS A 248 -12.01 2.41 16.95
CA LYS A 248 -11.26 2.98 18.06
C LYS A 248 -11.67 4.44 18.26
N ASN A 249 -11.87 4.85 19.51
CA ASN A 249 -12.05 6.25 19.87
C ASN A 249 -10.72 6.84 20.33
N VAL A 250 -10.59 8.15 20.21
CA VAL A 250 -9.46 8.88 20.76
C VAL A 250 -9.45 8.68 22.30
N GLY A 251 -8.31 8.25 22.83
CA GLY A 251 -8.15 7.97 24.26
C GLY A 251 -8.47 6.54 24.70
N ASP A 252 -9.00 5.68 23.84
CA ASP A 252 -9.10 4.25 24.12
C ASP A 252 -7.72 3.66 24.40
N LYS A 253 -7.61 2.85 25.46
CA LYS A 253 -6.34 2.25 25.88
C LYS A 253 -6.33 0.74 25.59
N PRO A 254 -5.25 0.19 25.01
CA PRO A 254 -5.11 -1.22 24.79
C PRO A 254 -5.09 -2.01 26.11
N ARG A 255 -5.59 -3.24 26.07
CA ARG A 255 -5.59 -4.21 27.17
C ARG A 255 -4.96 -5.51 26.68
N THR A 256 -4.25 -6.19 27.55
CA THR A 256 -3.79 -7.54 27.28
C THR A 256 -4.97 -8.50 27.36
N VAL A 257 -5.19 -9.21 26.26
CA VAL A 257 -6.20 -10.27 26.15
C VAL A 257 -5.46 -11.59 26.02
N MET A 258 -5.66 -12.48 26.98
CA MET A 258 -5.13 -13.84 26.97
C MET A 258 -6.21 -14.81 26.53
N PHE A 259 -5.84 -15.74 25.69
CA PHE A 259 -6.73 -16.78 25.20
C PHE A 259 -5.99 -18.08 24.93
N TRP A 260 -6.66 -19.16 25.19
CA TRP A 260 -6.25 -20.51 24.82
C TRP A 260 -6.84 -20.86 23.45
N ALA A 261 -6.07 -21.58 22.64
CA ALA A 261 -6.49 -22.19 21.39
C ALA A 261 -6.17 -23.69 21.43
N ASP A 262 -7.07 -24.52 20.87
CA ASP A 262 -6.81 -25.95 20.75
C ASP A 262 -5.65 -26.25 19.78
N ASP A 263 -5.20 -27.51 19.69
CA ASP A 263 -4.04 -27.91 18.89
C ASP A 263 -4.20 -27.54 17.40
N GLU A 264 -5.43 -27.61 16.87
CA GLU A 264 -5.70 -27.26 15.48
C GLU A 264 -5.58 -25.75 15.26
N GLN A 265 -6.27 -24.95 16.07
CA GLN A 265 -6.31 -23.50 15.91
C GLN A 265 -5.00 -22.85 16.31
N ALA A 266 -4.25 -23.42 17.25
CA ALA A 266 -2.95 -22.93 17.66
C ALA A 266 -1.97 -22.87 16.49
N GLY A 267 -1.94 -23.87 15.62
CA GLY A 267 -1.13 -23.88 14.40
C GLY A 267 -1.45 -22.71 13.46
N TYR A 268 -2.74 -22.49 13.18
CA TYR A 268 -3.18 -21.37 12.34
C TYR A 268 -2.87 -20.01 12.95
N ILE A 269 -3.11 -19.83 14.26
CA ILE A 269 -2.87 -18.57 14.98
C ILE A 269 -1.37 -18.26 15.07
N SER A 270 -0.51 -19.28 15.21
CA SER A 270 0.94 -19.10 15.23
C SER A 270 1.48 -18.65 13.88
N THR A 271 0.96 -19.21 12.78
CA THR A 271 1.42 -18.86 11.41
C THR A 271 0.79 -17.58 10.87
N LYS A 272 -0.40 -17.21 11.37
CA LYS A 272 -1.09 -15.96 11.03
C LYS A 272 -1.57 -15.28 12.31
N PRO A 273 -0.70 -14.51 13.01
CA PRO A 273 -1.05 -13.82 14.24
C PRO A 273 -2.28 -12.93 14.10
N LEU A 274 -3.12 -12.89 15.14
CA LEU A 274 -4.32 -12.04 15.16
C LEU A 274 -3.98 -10.55 15.20
N HIS A 275 -2.80 -10.24 15.76
CA HIS A 275 -2.31 -8.87 15.89
C HIS A 275 -0.76 -8.89 16.01
N PRO A 276 -0.04 -7.85 15.53
CA PRO A 276 1.43 -7.79 15.67
C PRO A 276 1.96 -7.91 17.09
N SER A 277 1.18 -7.54 18.10
CA SER A 277 1.55 -7.70 19.51
C SER A 277 1.36 -9.11 20.08
N GLN A 278 1.00 -10.09 19.24
CA GLN A 278 0.76 -11.45 19.72
C GLN A 278 2.04 -12.07 20.28
N GLN A 279 1.90 -12.71 21.44
CA GLN A 279 2.95 -13.48 22.09
C GLN A 279 2.41 -14.86 22.50
N VAL A 280 3.28 -15.84 22.50
CA VAL A 280 3.00 -17.16 23.07
C VAL A 280 3.30 -17.11 24.56
N GLU A 281 2.34 -17.44 25.40
CA GLU A 281 2.45 -17.43 26.85
C GLU A 281 2.72 -18.84 27.40
N ASP A 282 2.12 -19.87 26.79
CA ASP A 282 2.34 -21.27 27.15
C ASP A 282 2.10 -22.14 25.91
N GLU A 283 3.13 -22.88 25.51
CA GLU A 283 3.11 -23.76 24.33
C GLU A 283 2.51 -25.16 24.65
N HIS A 284 2.50 -25.57 25.92
CA HIS A 284 2.11 -26.91 26.33
C HIS A 284 1.28 -26.91 27.64
N PRO A 285 0.11 -26.21 27.64
CA PRO A 285 -0.74 -26.25 28.81
C PRO A 285 -1.27 -27.68 29.07
N GLU A 286 -1.60 -28.00 30.32
CA GLU A 286 -2.08 -29.33 30.74
C GLU A 286 -3.26 -29.87 29.90
N GLN A 287 -4.07 -28.98 29.35
CA GLN A 287 -5.24 -29.31 28.54
C GLN A 287 -4.94 -29.49 27.04
N GLY A 288 -3.66 -29.42 26.62
CA GLY A 288 -3.25 -29.35 25.21
C GLY A 288 -3.48 -27.96 24.60
N GLY A 289 -3.10 -27.77 23.32
CA GLY A 289 -3.19 -26.50 22.64
C GLY A 289 -2.07 -25.52 23.02
N CYS A 290 -2.39 -24.23 22.90
CA CYS A 290 -1.42 -23.15 23.20
C CYS A 290 -2.16 -21.94 23.80
N VAL A 291 -1.47 -21.23 24.69
CA VAL A 291 -1.97 -19.96 25.26
C VAL A 291 -1.24 -18.79 24.62
N PHE A 292 -2.02 -17.85 24.12
CA PHE A 292 -1.55 -16.62 23.49
C PHE A 292 -1.99 -15.38 24.26
N SER A 293 -1.24 -14.29 24.12
CA SER A 293 -1.68 -12.97 24.50
C SER A 293 -1.59 -11.99 23.33
N ILE A 294 -2.47 -11.01 23.32
CA ILE A 294 -2.44 -9.84 22.43
C ILE A 294 -2.73 -8.58 23.23
N LYS A 295 -2.12 -7.44 22.85
CA LYS A 295 -2.33 -6.16 23.50
C LYS A 295 -3.09 -5.23 22.56
N VAL A 296 -4.41 -5.09 22.75
CA VAL A 296 -5.32 -4.41 21.82
C VAL A 296 -6.44 -3.65 22.52
N VAL A 297 -7.01 -2.68 21.83
CA VAL A 297 -8.26 -2.00 22.25
C VAL A 297 -9.42 -2.99 22.17
N LEU A 298 -10.29 -2.96 23.18
CA LEU A 298 -11.46 -3.85 23.25
C LEU A 298 -12.61 -3.28 22.42
N ASN A 299 -12.72 -3.74 21.18
CA ASN A 299 -13.72 -3.28 20.21
C ASN A 299 -14.56 -4.44 19.63
N PHE A 300 -15.51 -4.09 18.76
CA PHE A 300 -16.40 -5.07 18.12
C PHE A 300 -15.64 -6.06 17.25
N GLU A 301 -14.65 -5.61 16.51
CA GLU A 301 -13.87 -6.43 15.58
C GLU A 301 -13.05 -7.48 16.33
N LEU A 302 -12.48 -7.14 17.47
CA LEU A 302 -11.80 -8.11 18.35
C LEU A 302 -12.74 -9.26 18.71
N TYR A 303 -13.95 -8.95 19.20
CA TYR A 303 -14.93 -9.98 19.58
C TYR A 303 -15.36 -10.80 18.36
N SER A 304 -15.53 -10.17 17.21
CA SER A 304 -15.89 -10.84 15.97
C SER A 304 -14.80 -11.81 15.51
N VAL A 305 -13.51 -11.40 15.61
CA VAL A 305 -12.37 -12.26 15.29
C VAL A 305 -12.31 -13.45 16.24
N LEU A 306 -12.41 -13.23 17.56
CA LEU A 306 -12.39 -14.31 18.53
C LEU A 306 -13.56 -15.30 18.32
N MET A 307 -14.76 -14.79 18.02
CA MET A 307 -15.93 -15.63 17.72
C MET A 307 -15.79 -16.47 16.46
N SER A 308 -15.00 -16.03 15.48
CA SER A 308 -14.83 -16.76 14.21
C SER A 308 -14.13 -18.11 14.37
N TYR A 309 -13.40 -18.32 15.46
CA TYR A 309 -12.75 -19.60 15.79
C TYR A 309 -13.70 -20.61 16.46
N GLY A 310 -14.96 -20.21 16.73
CA GLY A 310 -15.98 -21.11 17.32
C GLY A 310 -15.54 -21.71 18.65
N PRO A 311 -15.62 -23.05 18.81
CA PRO A 311 -15.26 -23.74 20.04
C PRO A 311 -13.73 -23.93 20.22
N GLY A 312 -12.93 -23.69 19.17
CA GLY A 312 -11.49 -23.92 19.18
C GLY A 312 -10.69 -22.86 19.95
N ILE A 313 -11.36 -21.83 20.51
CA ILE A 313 -10.70 -20.76 21.26
C ILE A 313 -11.46 -20.46 22.57
N LYS A 314 -10.71 -20.17 23.63
CA LYS A 314 -11.27 -19.77 24.94
C LYS A 314 -10.53 -18.55 25.47
N VAL A 315 -11.24 -17.45 25.65
CA VAL A 315 -10.67 -16.27 26.29
C VAL A 315 -10.50 -16.51 27.80
N LEU A 316 -9.29 -16.24 28.31
CA LEU A 316 -8.91 -16.43 29.71
C LEU A 316 -8.97 -15.12 30.50
N SER A 317 -8.51 -14.03 29.90
CA SER A 317 -8.55 -12.70 30.50
C SER A 317 -8.64 -11.59 29.42
N PRO A 318 -9.05 -10.35 29.79
CA PRO A 318 -9.62 -9.91 31.07
C PRO A 318 -11.10 -10.33 31.21
N GLN A 319 -11.61 -10.34 32.45
CA GLN A 319 -12.99 -10.79 32.76
C GLN A 319 -14.07 -10.05 31.95
N LYS A 320 -13.83 -8.81 31.56
CA LYS A 320 -14.76 -8.06 30.67
C LYS A 320 -14.93 -8.75 29.33
N VAL A 321 -13.84 -9.25 28.73
CA VAL A 321 -13.85 -9.97 27.44
C VAL A 321 -14.46 -11.35 27.63
N VAL A 322 -14.08 -12.10 28.69
CA VAL A 322 -14.65 -13.42 29.02
C VAL A 322 -16.17 -13.35 29.12
N ARG A 323 -16.70 -12.39 29.90
CA ARG A 323 -18.16 -12.21 30.06
C ARG A 323 -18.83 -11.85 28.73
N ARG A 324 -18.19 -11.01 27.90
CA ARG A 324 -18.75 -10.64 26.58
C ARG A 324 -18.80 -11.85 25.66
N MET A 325 -17.74 -12.64 25.59
CA MET A 325 -17.70 -13.88 24.80
C MET A 325 -18.73 -14.89 25.29
N HIS A 326 -18.83 -15.12 26.60
CA HIS A 326 -19.86 -16.00 27.20
C HIS A 326 -21.28 -15.57 26.79
N ASN A 327 -21.59 -14.28 26.85
CA ASN A 327 -22.90 -13.77 26.46
C ASN A 327 -23.17 -13.93 24.95
N MET A 328 -22.16 -13.75 24.10
CA MET A 328 -22.28 -13.90 22.64
C MET A 328 -22.49 -15.37 22.26
N THR A 329 -21.68 -16.27 22.81
CA THR A 329 -21.81 -17.71 22.56
C THR A 329 -23.13 -18.27 23.08
N GLY A 330 -23.57 -17.81 24.27
CA GLY A 330 -24.87 -18.16 24.84
C GLY A 330 -26.04 -17.75 23.94
N LYS A 331 -26.03 -16.51 23.44
CA LYS A 331 -27.04 -16.05 22.47
C LYS A 331 -27.01 -16.87 21.17
N ALA A 332 -25.84 -17.14 20.64
CA ALA A 332 -25.71 -17.99 19.45
C ALA A 332 -26.29 -19.39 19.70
N HIS A 333 -25.97 -20.03 20.83
CA HIS A 333 -26.50 -21.33 21.21
C HIS A 333 -28.05 -21.33 21.26
N TRP A 334 -28.66 -20.28 21.83
CA TRP A 334 -30.11 -20.15 21.90
C TRP A 334 -30.78 -20.09 20.52
N LEU A 335 -30.23 -19.36 19.56
CA LEU A 335 -30.77 -19.29 18.20
C LEU A 335 -30.86 -20.66 17.54
N TYR A 336 -29.88 -21.53 17.73
CA TYR A 336 -29.90 -22.90 17.19
C TYR A 336 -30.81 -23.86 17.99
N ARG A 337 -31.20 -23.56 19.23
CA ARG A 337 -32.16 -24.36 20.01
C ARG A 337 -33.58 -24.14 19.58
N GLU A 338 -33.99 -22.96 19.21
CA GLU A 338 -35.36 -22.62 18.81
C GLU A 338 -35.75 -23.28 17.49
N ASP A 339 -34.82 -23.53 16.58
CA ASP A 339 -35.10 -24.21 15.32
C ASP A 339 -35.51 -25.71 15.46
N LYS A 340 -35.26 -26.32 16.62
CA LYS A 340 -35.71 -27.69 16.90
C LYS A 340 -37.20 -27.80 17.27
N VAL A 341 -37.87 -26.69 17.53
CA VAL A 341 -39.28 -26.66 17.92
C VAL A 341 -40.23 -26.48 16.72
N LYS A 342 -39.68 -26.18 15.53
CA LYS A 342 -40.46 -25.92 14.28
C LYS A 342 -40.38 -27.02 13.23
N LYS A 343 -39.98 -28.25 13.61
CA LYS A 343 -40.04 -29.42 12.72
C LYS A 343 -41.22 -30.33 13.12
#